data_957bd9ae5e134128e685ca1120dae177
#
_entry.id   957bd9ae5e134128e685ca1120dae177
#
_cell.length_a   1.000
_cell.length_b   1.000
_cell.length_c   1.000
_cell.angle_alpha   90.00
_cell.angle_beta   90.00
_cell.angle_gamma   90.00
#
_symmetry.space_group_name_H-M   'P 1'
#
loop_
_entity.id
_entity.type
_entity.pdbx_description
1 polymer ?
#
loop_
_entity_poly.entity_id
_entity_poly.type
_entity_poly.pdbx_seq_one_letter_code
_entity_poly.pdbx_strand_id
1 'polypeptide(L)'
;YVNTYNNILLFLNSEKLPCSNEEFRKALAYSFPYEEVINGVLENRGQLSHGLVTPGLWGHDENCTQYEFNLDKARECLANSGIDASTVKLEFAVQSGYTEYKDFAQLWQTYLKEIGINMEIRERGWDAHIEHARATRPEDRQDIFVMIWWPDYADPSSWFQSMVHSQENPAFNLSYIKNAEWDAKIEEAMRLTATDRAKAEELYKEVQKGVLDGAYMLPVYDQVITYAVSKDIDGFYYNPAYPNSTLYFNITHK
;
A
#
# COMPACT_ATOMS: atom_id res chain seq x y z
N TYR A 1 15.77 3.10 16.52
CA TYR A 1 14.59 2.75 15.71
C TYR A 1 13.52 3.80 15.92
N VAL A 2 12.97 4.31 14.84
CA VAL A 2 11.86 5.29 14.86
C VAL A 2 10.78 4.89 13.88
N ASN A 3 9.53 5.02 14.31
CA ASN A 3 8.37 4.84 13.44
C ASN A 3 8.27 6.02 12.49
N THR A 4 7.88 5.75 11.27
CA THR A 4 7.70 6.76 10.23
C THR A 4 6.22 6.87 9.89
N TYR A 5 5.85 7.84 9.05
CA TYR A 5 4.55 7.85 8.38
C TYR A 5 4.63 7.20 6.97
N ASN A 6 5.66 6.41 6.74
CA ASN A 6 5.81 5.69 5.47
C ASN A 6 5.22 4.30 5.60
N ASN A 7 4.43 3.91 4.61
CA ASN A 7 3.95 2.53 4.51
C ASN A 7 4.15 1.96 3.12
N ILE A 8 4.24 0.65 3.07
CA ILE A 8 4.38 -0.11 1.83
C ILE A 8 3.05 -0.74 1.50
N LEU A 9 2.56 -0.44 0.31
CA LEU A 9 1.25 -0.80 -0.20
C LEU A 9 1.37 -1.59 -1.48
N LEU A 10 0.53 -2.62 -1.63
CA LEU A 10 0.26 -3.27 -2.90
C LEU A 10 -1.02 -2.69 -3.50
N PHE A 11 -1.00 -2.46 -4.80
CA PHE A 11 -2.12 -1.93 -5.58
C PHE A 11 -2.56 -3.02 -6.55
N LEU A 12 -3.82 -3.44 -6.49
CA LEU A 12 -4.38 -4.44 -7.37
C LEU A 12 -5.19 -3.77 -8.48
N ASN A 13 -4.86 -4.05 -9.74
CA ASN A 13 -5.43 -3.39 -10.91
C ASN A 13 -6.91 -3.74 -11.11
N SER A 14 -7.80 -2.90 -10.65
CA SER A 14 -9.25 -3.13 -10.71
C SER A 14 -9.89 -2.89 -12.09
N GLU A 15 -9.12 -2.44 -13.10
CA GLU A 15 -9.65 -2.19 -14.44
C GLU A 15 -9.52 -3.38 -15.40
N LYS A 16 -8.72 -4.41 -15.07
CA LYS A 16 -8.57 -5.60 -15.93
C LYS A 16 -8.69 -6.90 -15.16
N LEU A 17 -9.15 -7.96 -15.84
CA LEU A 17 -9.09 -9.33 -15.29
C LEU A 17 -7.63 -9.75 -15.10
N PRO A 18 -7.35 -10.54 -14.07
CA PRO A 18 -8.30 -11.10 -13.12
C PRO A 18 -8.61 -10.17 -11.94
N CYS A 19 -7.83 -9.12 -11.70
CA CYS A 19 -7.93 -8.26 -10.54
C CYS A 19 -9.16 -7.32 -10.55
N SER A 20 -9.90 -7.18 -11.66
CA SER A 20 -11.20 -6.49 -11.66
C SER A 20 -12.28 -7.26 -10.90
N ASN A 21 -12.10 -8.57 -10.68
CA ASN A 21 -12.98 -9.39 -9.87
C ASN A 21 -12.63 -9.25 -8.38
N GLU A 22 -13.59 -8.86 -7.55
CA GLU A 22 -13.38 -8.61 -6.12
C GLU A 22 -12.95 -9.87 -5.37
N GLU A 23 -13.62 -11.00 -5.62
CA GLU A 23 -13.27 -12.26 -4.95
C GLU A 23 -11.86 -12.73 -5.33
N PHE A 24 -11.43 -12.46 -6.56
CA PHE A 24 -10.06 -12.73 -6.96
C PHE A 24 -9.07 -11.83 -6.19
N ARG A 25 -9.36 -10.53 -6.00
CA ARG A 25 -8.52 -9.65 -5.18
C ARG A 25 -8.44 -10.12 -3.74
N LYS A 26 -9.58 -10.57 -3.16
CA LYS A 26 -9.61 -11.16 -1.81
C LYS A 26 -8.77 -12.45 -1.73
N ALA A 27 -8.80 -13.29 -2.76
CA ALA A 27 -7.93 -14.46 -2.81
C ALA A 27 -6.45 -14.08 -2.79
N LEU A 28 -6.05 -13.01 -3.51
CA LEU A 28 -4.71 -12.47 -3.43
C LEU A 28 -4.39 -11.95 -2.03
N ALA A 29 -5.31 -11.22 -1.40
CA ALA A 29 -5.12 -10.66 -0.06
C ALA A 29 -4.91 -11.76 1.00
N TYR A 30 -5.71 -12.82 0.99
CA TYR A 30 -5.55 -13.96 1.92
C TYR A 30 -4.33 -14.83 1.61
N SER A 31 -3.80 -14.81 0.40
CA SER A 31 -2.60 -15.57 0.04
C SER A 31 -1.28 -14.84 0.37
N PHE A 32 -1.32 -13.56 0.77
CA PHE A 32 -0.13 -12.79 1.05
C PHE A 32 0.41 -13.10 2.46
N PRO A 33 1.70 -13.48 2.60
CA PRO A 33 2.27 -13.97 3.87
C PRO A 33 2.79 -12.82 4.76
N TYR A 34 1.89 -11.97 5.27
CA TYR A 34 2.21 -10.73 5.99
C TYR A 34 3.23 -10.92 7.11
N GLU A 35 3.01 -11.87 8.01
CA GLU A 35 3.90 -12.10 9.14
C GLU A 35 5.27 -12.63 8.73
N GLU A 36 5.33 -13.49 7.71
CA GLU A 36 6.62 -13.99 7.20
C GLU A 36 7.42 -12.88 6.51
N VAL A 37 6.73 -11.94 5.87
CA VAL A 37 7.39 -10.73 5.33
C VAL A 37 8.03 -9.93 6.45
N ILE A 38 7.29 -9.65 7.53
CA ILE A 38 7.83 -8.88 8.67
C ILE A 38 8.99 -9.62 9.35
N ASN A 39 8.78 -10.90 9.69
CA ASN A 39 9.72 -11.65 10.50
C ASN A 39 10.93 -12.16 9.70
N GLY A 40 10.69 -12.60 8.46
CA GLY A 40 11.70 -13.22 7.59
C GLY A 40 12.38 -12.22 6.67
N VAL A 41 11.61 -11.56 5.79
CA VAL A 41 12.19 -10.66 4.79
C VAL A 41 12.74 -9.38 5.41
N LEU A 42 11.98 -8.78 6.34
CA LEU A 42 12.36 -7.53 6.98
C LEU A 42 13.18 -7.72 8.27
N GLU A 43 13.37 -8.93 8.75
CA GLU A 43 14.10 -9.21 10.00
C GLU A 43 13.56 -8.38 11.19
N ASN A 44 12.23 -8.23 11.28
CA ASN A 44 11.51 -7.39 12.24
C ASN A 44 11.85 -5.88 12.15
N ARG A 45 12.27 -5.39 10.99
CA ARG A 45 12.53 -3.96 10.72
C ARG A 45 11.33 -3.25 10.08
N GLY A 46 10.13 -3.72 10.36
CA GLY A 46 8.86 -3.14 9.95
C GLY A 46 7.78 -3.56 10.93
N GLN A 47 6.65 -2.89 10.89
CA GLN A 47 5.45 -3.25 11.65
C GLN A 47 4.34 -3.60 10.66
N LEU A 48 3.52 -4.60 10.99
CA LEU A 48 2.35 -4.90 10.18
C LEU A 48 1.48 -3.65 10.05
N SER A 49 1.16 -3.29 8.82
CA SER A 49 0.38 -2.09 8.56
C SER A 49 -1.10 -2.34 8.84
N HIS A 50 -1.73 -1.45 9.59
CA HIS A 50 -3.16 -1.43 9.85
C HIS A 50 -3.80 -0.24 9.12
N GLY A 51 -4.45 -0.50 8.00
CA GLY A 51 -5.09 0.53 7.18
C GLY A 51 -4.14 1.26 6.23
N LEU A 52 -4.68 2.28 5.58
CA LEU A 52 -3.92 3.11 4.64
C LEU A 52 -3.13 4.20 5.37
N VAL A 53 -3.70 4.79 6.42
CA VAL A 53 -3.08 5.85 7.21
C VAL A 53 -2.29 5.25 8.36
N THR A 54 -1.02 5.62 8.47
CA THR A 54 -0.09 5.05 9.45
C THR A 54 -0.39 5.46 10.89
N PRO A 55 -0.02 4.65 11.89
CA PRO A 55 -0.15 4.99 13.30
C PRO A 55 0.54 6.32 13.67
N GLY A 56 -0.09 7.07 14.57
CA GLY A 56 0.40 8.38 15.02
C GLY A 56 -0.05 9.56 14.17
N LEU A 57 -0.65 9.30 13.00
CA LEU A 57 -1.33 10.32 12.23
C LEU A 57 -2.84 10.26 12.54
N TRP A 58 -3.50 11.43 12.58
CA TRP A 58 -4.95 11.45 12.68
C TRP A 58 -5.60 10.77 11.46
N GLY A 59 -6.78 10.16 11.65
CA GLY A 59 -7.42 9.36 10.60
C GLY A 59 -6.90 7.91 10.51
N HIS A 60 -5.89 7.53 11.30
CA HIS A 60 -5.55 6.12 11.49
C HIS A 60 -6.73 5.34 12.11
N ASP A 61 -6.96 4.12 11.65
CA ASP A 61 -8.04 3.25 12.12
C ASP A 61 -7.52 1.85 12.40
N GLU A 62 -7.34 1.53 13.67
CA GLU A 62 -6.92 0.20 14.12
C GLU A 62 -7.99 -0.88 13.90
N ASN A 63 -9.25 -0.48 13.66
CA ASN A 63 -10.37 -1.40 13.48
C ASN A 63 -10.74 -1.62 12.00
N CYS A 64 -9.93 -1.16 11.09
CA CYS A 64 -10.14 -1.40 9.66
C CYS A 64 -9.97 -2.87 9.28
N THR A 65 -10.46 -3.25 8.12
CA THR A 65 -10.30 -4.60 7.59
C THR A 65 -8.83 -4.94 7.44
N GLN A 66 -8.42 -6.04 8.10
CA GLN A 66 -7.09 -6.60 8.03
C GLN A 66 -7.17 -8.02 7.48
N TYR A 67 -6.50 -8.28 6.39
CA TYR A 67 -6.35 -9.62 5.87
C TYR A 67 -5.23 -10.36 6.63
N GLU A 68 -5.48 -11.62 6.91
CA GLU A 68 -4.50 -12.55 7.47
C GLU A 68 -4.07 -13.57 6.40
N PHE A 69 -2.88 -14.13 6.52
CA PHE A 69 -2.47 -15.21 5.64
C PHE A 69 -3.31 -16.46 5.90
N ASN A 70 -4.08 -16.90 4.89
CA ASN A 70 -4.96 -18.05 4.99
C ASN A 70 -5.24 -18.64 3.60
N LEU A 71 -4.50 -19.68 3.21
CA LEU A 71 -4.64 -20.28 1.89
C LEU A 71 -5.99 -20.98 1.68
N ASP A 72 -6.67 -21.41 2.73
CA ASP A 72 -8.00 -22.04 2.58
C ASP A 72 -9.05 -20.97 2.24
N LYS A 73 -9.02 -19.82 2.92
CA LYS A 73 -9.84 -18.66 2.53
C LYS A 73 -9.47 -18.16 1.13
N ALA A 74 -8.19 -18.16 0.78
CA ALA A 74 -7.75 -17.77 -0.56
C ALA A 74 -8.35 -18.70 -1.63
N ARG A 75 -8.35 -20.02 -1.41
CA ARG A 75 -8.98 -21.01 -2.30
C ARG A 75 -10.49 -20.82 -2.39
N GLU A 76 -11.16 -20.53 -1.28
CA GLU A 76 -12.60 -20.25 -1.24
C GLU A 76 -12.94 -19.02 -2.08
N CYS A 77 -12.26 -17.90 -1.87
CA CYS A 77 -12.44 -16.68 -2.66
C CYS A 77 -12.13 -16.92 -4.14
N LEU A 78 -11.07 -17.69 -4.44
CA LEU A 78 -10.72 -18.03 -5.82
C LEU A 78 -11.84 -18.85 -6.49
N ALA A 79 -12.41 -19.82 -5.79
CA ALA A 79 -13.55 -20.59 -6.30
C ALA A 79 -14.79 -19.69 -6.52
N ASN A 80 -15.06 -18.77 -5.59
CA ASN A 80 -16.17 -17.81 -5.70
C ASN A 80 -15.98 -16.82 -6.85
N SER A 81 -14.73 -16.51 -7.22
CA SER A 81 -14.43 -15.63 -8.35
C SER A 81 -14.87 -16.20 -9.70
N GLY A 82 -15.00 -17.52 -9.81
CA GLY A 82 -15.28 -18.22 -11.06
C GLY A 82 -14.12 -18.18 -12.06
N ILE A 83 -12.94 -17.71 -11.64
CA ILE A 83 -11.75 -17.62 -12.51
C ILE A 83 -10.94 -18.90 -12.38
N ASP A 84 -10.61 -19.52 -13.52
CA ASP A 84 -9.71 -20.67 -13.57
C ASP A 84 -8.26 -20.21 -13.31
N ALA A 85 -7.76 -20.50 -12.10
CA ALA A 85 -6.42 -20.14 -11.66
C ALA A 85 -5.32 -20.61 -12.61
N SER A 86 -5.51 -21.77 -13.27
CA SER A 86 -4.50 -22.34 -14.17
C SER A 86 -4.26 -21.50 -15.43
N THR A 87 -5.22 -20.67 -15.78
CA THR A 87 -5.14 -19.75 -16.93
C THR A 87 -4.57 -18.39 -16.56
N VAL A 88 -4.46 -18.10 -15.26
CA VAL A 88 -4.00 -16.81 -14.75
C VAL A 88 -2.48 -16.70 -14.81
N LYS A 89 -2.02 -15.60 -15.36
CA LYS A 89 -0.62 -15.21 -15.34
C LYS A 89 -0.52 -13.74 -14.91
N LEU A 90 -0.27 -13.54 -13.62
CA LEU A 90 -0.14 -12.18 -13.05
C LEU A 90 1.22 -11.57 -13.36
N GLU A 91 1.25 -10.27 -13.58
CA GLU A 91 2.44 -9.46 -13.54
C GLU A 91 2.50 -8.68 -12.21
N PHE A 92 3.53 -8.95 -11.41
CA PHE A 92 3.85 -8.13 -10.25
C PHE A 92 5.02 -7.20 -10.60
N ALA A 93 4.72 -5.91 -10.69
CA ALA A 93 5.70 -4.88 -10.98
C ALA A 93 6.40 -4.43 -9.68
N VAL A 94 7.73 -4.52 -9.65
CA VAL A 94 8.57 -4.09 -8.53
C VAL A 94 9.59 -3.06 -9.00
N GLN A 95 9.91 -2.10 -8.13
CA GLN A 95 10.91 -1.09 -8.42
C GLN A 95 12.31 -1.63 -8.15
N SER A 96 13.25 -1.41 -9.08
CA SER A 96 14.66 -1.73 -8.90
C SER A 96 15.30 -0.96 -7.75
N GLY A 97 16.15 -1.63 -7.00
CA GLY A 97 16.84 -1.04 -5.85
C GLY A 97 16.17 -1.32 -4.49
N TYR A 98 14.98 -1.91 -4.49
CA TYR A 98 14.29 -2.36 -3.29
C TYR A 98 14.32 -3.88 -3.23
N THR A 99 15.38 -4.44 -2.64
CA THR A 99 15.59 -5.89 -2.58
C THR A 99 14.45 -6.57 -1.82
N GLU A 100 13.96 -5.94 -0.75
CA GLU A 100 12.83 -6.43 0.05
C GLU A 100 11.55 -6.63 -0.75
N TYR A 101 11.27 -5.78 -1.75
CA TYR A 101 10.08 -5.95 -2.61
C TYR A 101 10.18 -7.19 -3.47
N LYS A 102 11.36 -7.50 -3.98
CA LYS A 102 11.62 -8.70 -4.75
C LYS A 102 11.55 -9.95 -3.87
N ASP A 103 12.12 -9.88 -2.67
CA ASP A 103 12.18 -11.01 -1.75
C ASP A 103 10.77 -11.40 -1.28
N PHE A 104 9.93 -10.44 -0.85
CA PHE A 104 8.56 -10.80 -0.49
C PHE A 104 7.69 -11.17 -1.71
N ALA A 105 7.98 -10.63 -2.90
CA ALA A 105 7.31 -11.06 -4.12
C ALA A 105 7.61 -12.52 -4.45
N GLN A 106 8.85 -12.98 -4.28
CA GLN A 106 9.25 -14.38 -4.48
C GLN A 106 8.61 -15.30 -3.44
N LEU A 107 8.55 -14.84 -2.19
CA LEU A 107 7.85 -15.57 -1.12
C LEU A 107 6.37 -15.73 -1.47
N TRP A 108 5.69 -14.65 -1.85
CA TRP A 108 4.29 -14.71 -2.25
C TRP A 108 4.04 -15.55 -3.49
N GLN A 109 4.93 -15.49 -4.49
CA GLN A 109 4.89 -16.33 -5.69
C GLN A 109 4.82 -17.82 -5.33
N THR A 110 5.50 -18.23 -4.27
CA THR A 110 5.49 -19.63 -3.79
C THR A 110 4.10 -20.02 -3.31
N TYR A 111 3.44 -19.19 -2.50
CA TYR A 111 2.09 -19.46 -1.99
C TYR A 111 1.01 -19.36 -3.07
N LEU A 112 1.14 -18.40 -3.99
CA LEU A 112 0.24 -18.31 -5.14
C LEU A 112 0.27 -19.57 -6.00
N LYS A 113 1.44 -20.17 -6.17
CA LYS A 113 1.59 -21.43 -6.91
C LYS A 113 0.87 -22.59 -6.21
N GLU A 114 0.79 -22.61 -4.88
CA GLU A 114 0.05 -23.63 -4.13
C GLU A 114 -1.47 -23.59 -4.35
N ILE A 115 -1.99 -22.42 -4.76
CA ILE A 115 -3.39 -22.24 -5.12
C ILE A 115 -3.61 -22.18 -6.65
N GLY A 116 -2.58 -22.54 -7.43
CA GLY A 116 -2.66 -22.67 -8.88
C GLY A 116 -2.44 -21.39 -9.67
N ILE A 117 -2.13 -20.28 -9.04
CA ILE A 117 -1.89 -18.97 -9.70
C ILE A 117 -0.42 -18.83 -10.06
N ASN A 118 -0.14 -18.47 -11.33
CA ASN A 118 1.20 -18.11 -11.76
C ASN A 118 1.39 -16.59 -11.71
N MET A 119 2.51 -16.15 -11.14
CA MET A 119 2.88 -14.75 -11.09
C MET A 119 4.29 -14.55 -11.63
N GLU A 120 4.48 -13.54 -12.45
CA GLU A 120 5.77 -13.10 -12.95
C GLU A 120 6.19 -11.80 -12.26
N ILE A 121 7.41 -11.77 -11.73
CA ILE A 121 7.97 -10.58 -11.07
C ILE A 121 8.73 -9.79 -12.13
N ARG A 122 8.34 -8.52 -12.34
CA ARG A 122 8.95 -7.62 -13.31
C ARG A 122 9.61 -6.43 -12.60
N GLU A 123 10.92 -6.45 -12.60
CA GLU A 123 11.73 -5.38 -12.01
C GLU A 123 12.03 -4.29 -13.04
N ARG A 124 11.77 -3.02 -12.67
CA ARG A 124 12.01 -1.84 -13.52
C ARG A 124 12.60 -0.70 -12.70
N GLY A 125 13.44 0.15 -13.32
CA GLY A 125 13.79 1.45 -12.74
C GLY A 125 12.56 2.35 -12.61
N TRP A 126 12.58 3.33 -11.71
CA TRP A 126 11.41 4.15 -11.35
C TRP A 126 10.66 4.72 -12.56
N ASP A 127 11.37 5.35 -13.50
CA ASP A 127 10.72 6.00 -14.65
C ASP A 127 9.95 4.99 -15.52
N ALA A 128 10.58 3.86 -15.86
CA ALA A 128 9.93 2.80 -16.62
C ALA A 128 8.83 2.08 -15.82
N HIS A 129 8.96 2.01 -14.48
CA HIS A 129 7.99 1.41 -13.57
C HIS A 129 6.70 2.24 -13.54
N ILE A 130 6.80 3.54 -13.38
CA ILE A 130 5.65 4.43 -13.35
C ILE A 130 5.04 4.68 -14.74
N GLU A 131 5.85 4.74 -15.79
CA GLU A 131 5.37 4.83 -17.17
C GLU A 131 4.51 3.62 -17.54
N HIS A 132 4.96 2.42 -17.18
CA HIS A 132 4.19 1.19 -17.40
C HIS A 132 2.86 1.20 -16.65
N ALA A 133 2.85 1.63 -15.39
CA ALA A 133 1.64 1.75 -14.61
C ALA A 133 0.67 2.83 -15.15
N ARG A 134 1.16 3.79 -15.90
CA ARG A 134 0.37 4.86 -16.52
C ARG A 134 0.02 4.61 -17.99
N ALA A 135 0.24 3.39 -18.48
CA ALA A 135 -0.14 3.04 -19.85
C ALA A 135 -1.63 3.35 -20.09
N THR A 136 -1.95 3.84 -21.29
CA THR A 136 -3.31 4.30 -21.62
C THR A 136 -4.33 3.16 -21.58
N ARG A 137 -3.93 1.98 -22.06
CA ARG A 137 -4.82 0.82 -22.09
C ARG A 137 -4.64 -0.02 -20.81
N PRO A 138 -5.72 -0.38 -20.10
CA PRO A 138 -5.64 -1.20 -18.89
C PRO A 138 -4.90 -2.53 -19.07
N GLU A 139 -5.05 -3.18 -20.23
CA GLU A 139 -4.38 -4.43 -20.55
C GLU A 139 -2.86 -4.34 -20.65
N ASP A 140 -2.32 -3.15 -20.91
CA ASP A 140 -0.88 -2.91 -20.99
C ASP A 140 -0.23 -2.63 -19.62
N ARG A 141 -1.04 -2.50 -18.56
CA ARG A 141 -0.58 -2.24 -17.20
C ARG A 141 -0.31 -3.55 -16.46
N GLN A 142 0.46 -3.49 -15.38
CA GLN A 142 0.65 -4.59 -14.44
C GLN A 142 -0.68 -5.01 -13.76
N ASP A 143 -0.69 -6.20 -13.16
CA ASP A 143 -1.80 -6.65 -12.31
C ASP A 143 -1.61 -6.19 -10.87
N ILE A 144 -0.37 -6.21 -10.39
CA ILE A 144 0.01 -5.83 -9.03
C ILE A 144 1.16 -4.85 -9.11
N PHE A 145 1.05 -3.75 -8.36
CA PHE A 145 2.09 -2.75 -8.19
C PHE A 145 2.46 -2.61 -6.72
N VAL A 146 3.73 -2.42 -6.41
CA VAL A 146 4.19 -2.11 -5.06
C VAL A 146 4.84 -0.75 -5.00
N MET A 147 4.51 0.01 -3.96
CA MET A 147 5.11 1.32 -3.73
C MET A 147 5.14 1.64 -2.25
N ILE A 148 6.20 2.32 -1.83
CA ILE A 148 6.22 3.04 -0.57
C ILE A 148 5.44 4.34 -0.73
N TRP A 149 4.62 4.66 0.26
CA TRP A 149 4.01 5.98 0.37
C TRP A 149 4.49 6.70 1.62
N TRP A 150 4.72 7.98 1.50
CA TRP A 150 4.96 8.91 2.61
C TRP A 150 4.11 10.14 2.39
N PRO A 151 3.61 10.78 3.47
CA PRO A 151 2.76 11.95 3.29
C PRO A 151 3.58 13.17 2.81
N ASP A 152 3.00 13.94 1.88
CA ASP A 152 3.54 15.26 1.51
C ASP A 152 3.41 16.25 2.68
N TYR A 153 2.43 16.01 3.55
CA TYR A 153 2.14 16.73 4.79
C TYR A 153 1.35 15.82 5.73
N ALA A 154 1.38 16.10 7.05
CA ALA A 154 0.80 15.24 8.08
C ALA A 154 -0.75 15.27 8.07
N ASP A 155 -1.36 14.80 6.99
CA ASP A 155 -2.81 14.77 6.78
C ASP A 155 -3.22 13.54 5.98
N PRO A 156 -4.33 12.85 6.33
CA PRO A 156 -4.82 11.67 5.60
C PRO A 156 -5.10 11.92 4.13
N SER A 157 -5.45 13.15 3.74
CA SER A 157 -5.70 13.48 2.33
C SER A 157 -4.54 13.14 1.42
N SER A 158 -3.30 13.10 1.93
CA SER A 158 -2.13 12.67 1.16
C SER A 158 -2.29 11.24 0.62
N TRP A 159 -2.92 10.34 1.36
CA TRP A 159 -3.24 8.97 0.91
C TRP A 159 -4.47 8.95 0.02
N PHE A 160 -5.58 9.51 0.49
CA PHE A 160 -6.88 9.36 -0.16
C PHE A 160 -6.97 10.12 -1.48
N GLN A 161 -6.52 11.38 -1.52
CA GLN A 161 -6.53 12.19 -2.73
C GLN A 161 -5.57 11.65 -3.79
N SER A 162 -4.42 11.14 -3.37
CA SER A 162 -3.39 10.70 -4.31
C SER A 162 -3.62 9.28 -4.84
N MET A 163 -4.10 8.35 -3.99
CA MET A 163 -4.12 6.93 -4.31
C MET A 163 -5.51 6.32 -4.43
N VAL A 164 -6.57 7.02 -3.97
CA VAL A 164 -7.95 6.48 -3.97
C VAL A 164 -8.88 7.30 -4.84
N HIS A 165 -8.82 8.63 -4.77
CA HIS A 165 -9.65 9.52 -5.58
C HIS A 165 -9.51 9.20 -7.08
N SER A 166 -10.63 9.16 -7.81
CA SER A 166 -10.66 8.87 -9.24
C SER A 166 -9.79 9.84 -10.03
N GLN A 167 -9.03 9.31 -10.97
CA GLN A 167 -8.14 10.09 -11.82
C GLN A 167 -8.34 9.67 -13.28
N GLU A 168 -8.47 10.65 -14.18
CA GLU A 168 -8.54 10.38 -15.61
C GLU A 168 -7.21 9.82 -16.12
N ASN A 169 -6.11 10.43 -15.70
CA ASN A 169 -4.76 9.97 -15.94
C ASN A 169 -4.16 9.59 -14.57
N PRO A 170 -4.01 8.32 -14.23
CA PRO A 170 -3.59 7.90 -12.90
C PRO A 170 -2.18 8.38 -12.60
N ALA A 171 -2.05 9.22 -11.55
CA ALA A 171 -0.75 9.60 -11.02
C ALA A 171 -0.24 8.52 -10.03
N PHE A 172 -1.01 8.25 -8.98
CA PHE A 172 -0.71 7.25 -7.96
C PHE A 172 -1.91 6.39 -7.55
N ASN A 173 -3.11 6.62 -8.11
CA ASN A 173 -4.21 5.69 -7.99
C ASN A 173 -3.96 4.48 -8.90
N LEU A 174 -3.01 3.63 -8.50
CA LEU A 174 -2.51 2.51 -9.29
C LEU A 174 -3.29 1.19 -9.06
N SER A 175 -4.34 1.27 -8.25
CA SER A 175 -5.45 0.30 -8.26
C SER A 175 -6.54 0.69 -9.25
N TYR A 176 -6.43 1.88 -9.84
CA TYR A 176 -7.34 2.45 -10.85
C TYR A 176 -8.79 2.51 -10.36
N ILE A 177 -8.96 2.87 -9.10
CA ILE A 177 -10.26 3.02 -8.44
C ILE A 177 -11.05 4.14 -9.13
N LYS A 178 -12.32 3.87 -9.44
CA LYS A 178 -13.29 4.85 -9.94
C LYS A 178 -14.57 4.70 -9.15
N ASN A 179 -14.78 5.59 -8.17
CA ASN A 179 -15.94 5.55 -7.31
C ASN A 179 -16.36 6.97 -6.91
N ALA A 180 -17.40 7.48 -7.58
CA ALA A 180 -17.87 8.85 -7.37
C ALA A 180 -18.38 9.14 -5.94
N GLU A 181 -18.88 8.12 -5.22
CA GLU A 181 -19.28 8.27 -3.82
C GLU A 181 -18.03 8.48 -2.93
N TRP A 182 -16.96 7.70 -3.17
CA TRP A 182 -15.72 7.87 -2.42
C TRP A 182 -15.05 9.20 -2.76
N ASP A 183 -15.08 9.61 -4.02
CA ASP A 183 -14.55 10.92 -4.45
C ASP A 183 -15.23 12.06 -3.68
N ALA A 184 -16.56 12.04 -3.62
CA ALA A 184 -17.33 13.04 -2.88
C ALA A 184 -17.01 13.05 -1.38
N LYS A 185 -16.83 11.87 -0.75
CA LYS A 185 -16.43 11.76 0.66
C LYS A 185 -15.02 12.30 0.90
N ILE A 186 -14.06 12.00 0.02
CA ILE A 186 -12.69 12.50 0.11
C ILE A 186 -12.67 14.02 0.01
N GLU A 187 -13.37 14.58 -0.97
CA GLU A 187 -13.47 16.03 -1.15
C GLU A 187 -14.13 16.73 0.03
N GLU A 188 -15.19 16.13 0.60
CA GLU A 188 -15.85 16.66 1.78
C GLU A 188 -14.94 16.59 3.00
N ALA A 189 -14.25 15.47 3.24
CA ALA A 189 -13.29 15.33 4.32
C ALA A 189 -12.18 16.40 4.23
N MET A 190 -11.64 16.65 3.04
CA MET A 190 -10.65 17.71 2.82
C MET A 190 -11.18 19.10 3.18
N ARG A 191 -12.44 19.41 2.84
CA ARG A 191 -13.08 20.68 3.21
C ARG A 191 -13.27 20.83 4.72
N LEU A 192 -13.56 19.71 5.40
CA LEU A 192 -13.83 19.70 6.84
C LEU A 192 -12.58 19.65 7.72
N THR A 193 -11.42 19.30 7.19
CA THR A 193 -10.17 19.10 7.97
C THR A 193 -9.89 20.21 8.98
N ALA A 194 -10.11 21.49 8.62
CA ALA A 194 -9.86 22.63 9.48
C ALA A 194 -11.03 23.04 10.39
N THR A 195 -12.26 22.62 10.08
CA THR A 195 -13.49 23.10 10.74
C THR A 195 -14.21 22.01 11.54
N ASP A 196 -14.18 20.75 11.06
CA ASP A 196 -14.77 19.58 11.71
C ASP A 196 -13.92 18.33 11.43
N ARG A 197 -12.78 18.24 12.11
CA ARG A 197 -11.85 17.13 11.93
C ARG A 197 -12.46 15.78 12.27
N ALA A 198 -13.34 15.71 13.25
CA ALA A 198 -13.99 14.45 13.64
C ALA A 198 -14.83 13.91 12.49
N LYS A 199 -15.60 14.77 11.82
CA LYS A 199 -16.39 14.39 10.65
C LYS A 199 -15.50 14.02 9.44
N ALA A 200 -14.42 14.77 9.23
CA ALA A 200 -13.43 14.43 8.19
C ALA A 200 -12.84 13.02 8.41
N GLU A 201 -12.49 12.69 9.65
CA GLU A 201 -11.96 11.38 10.02
C GLU A 201 -12.96 10.25 9.76
N GLU A 202 -14.24 10.43 10.11
CA GLU A 202 -15.30 9.46 9.80
C GLU A 202 -15.39 9.19 8.29
N LEU A 203 -15.38 10.22 7.47
CA LEU A 203 -15.46 10.08 6.02
C LEU A 203 -14.25 9.34 5.44
N TYR A 204 -13.03 9.63 5.91
CA TYR A 204 -11.84 8.88 5.50
C TYR A 204 -11.92 7.41 5.93
N LYS A 205 -12.39 7.11 7.14
CA LYS A 205 -12.57 5.73 7.61
C LYS A 205 -13.59 4.95 6.79
N GLU A 206 -14.70 5.59 6.38
CA GLU A 206 -15.69 4.98 5.49
C GLU A 206 -15.08 4.62 4.13
N VAL A 207 -14.31 5.53 3.53
CA VAL A 207 -13.62 5.27 2.25
C VAL A 207 -12.58 4.18 2.43
N GLN A 208 -11.73 4.25 3.47
CA GLN A 208 -10.72 3.25 3.77
C GLN A 208 -11.34 1.85 3.90
N LYS A 209 -12.46 1.76 4.63
CA LYS A 209 -13.18 0.49 4.78
C LYS A 209 -13.56 -0.10 3.42
N GLY A 210 -14.12 0.70 2.51
CA GLY A 210 -14.48 0.22 1.17
C GLY A 210 -13.27 -0.24 0.36
N VAL A 211 -12.16 0.49 0.42
CA VAL A 211 -10.91 0.13 -0.28
C VAL A 211 -10.35 -1.19 0.23
N LEU A 212 -10.33 -1.39 1.55
CA LEU A 212 -9.77 -2.58 2.16
C LEU A 212 -10.73 -3.77 2.06
N ASP A 213 -12.02 -3.60 2.29
CA ASP A 213 -13.03 -4.67 2.14
C ASP A 213 -13.03 -5.25 0.71
N GLY A 214 -12.87 -4.39 -0.30
CA GLY A 214 -12.78 -4.79 -1.69
C GLY A 214 -11.40 -5.21 -2.14
N ALA A 215 -10.41 -5.24 -1.23
CA ALA A 215 -9.02 -5.57 -1.50
C ALA A 215 -8.43 -4.81 -2.71
N TYR A 216 -8.76 -3.53 -2.87
CA TYR A 216 -8.16 -2.71 -3.93
C TYR A 216 -6.70 -2.42 -3.65
N MET A 217 -6.37 -2.23 -2.37
CA MET A 217 -5.02 -2.02 -1.87
C MET A 217 -4.78 -2.94 -0.67
N LEU A 218 -3.56 -3.45 -0.56
CA LEU A 218 -3.14 -4.26 0.58
C LEU A 218 -2.03 -3.52 1.33
N PRO A 219 -2.30 -2.99 2.53
CA PRO A 219 -1.25 -2.48 3.41
C PRO A 219 -0.36 -3.64 3.86
N VAL A 220 0.95 -3.54 3.62
CA VAL A 220 1.90 -4.61 3.93
C VAL A 220 2.61 -4.33 5.25
N TYR A 221 3.37 -3.23 5.30
CA TYR A 221 4.07 -2.84 6.53
C TYR A 221 4.29 -1.33 6.61
N ASP A 222 4.34 -0.85 7.85
CA ASP A 222 4.80 0.49 8.18
C ASP A 222 6.31 0.46 8.39
N GLN A 223 7.01 1.40 7.75
CA GLN A 223 8.46 1.44 7.75
C GLN A 223 8.99 1.93 9.10
N VAL A 224 9.95 1.19 9.63
CA VAL A 224 10.78 1.59 10.78
C VAL A 224 12.17 1.94 10.28
N ILE A 225 12.66 3.12 10.62
CA ILE A 225 13.99 3.58 10.23
C ILE A 225 14.96 3.50 11.41
N THR A 226 16.21 3.20 11.11
CA THR A 226 17.30 3.19 12.08
C THR A 226 18.27 4.34 11.80
N TYR A 227 18.52 5.13 12.82
CA TYR A 227 19.55 6.18 12.79
C TYR A 227 20.69 5.83 13.74
N ALA A 228 21.91 6.10 13.28
CA ALA A 228 23.11 6.14 14.11
C ALA A 228 23.58 7.59 14.18
N VAL A 229 23.60 8.14 15.38
CA VAL A 229 24.04 9.53 15.64
C VAL A 229 25.26 9.49 16.55
N SER A 230 26.30 10.31 16.23
CA SER A 230 27.46 10.43 17.10
C SER A 230 27.04 10.92 18.50
N LYS A 231 27.64 10.36 19.54
CA LYS A 231 27.44 10.81 20.93
C LYS A 231 27.83 12.28 21.18
N ASP A 232 28.61 12.85 20.29
CA ASP A 232 29.08 14.24 20.35
C ASP A 232 28.10 15.22 19.70
N ILE A 233 27.00 14.71 19.14
CA ILE A 233 25.93 15.48 18.52
C ILE A 233 24.72 15.56 19.49
N ASP A 234 24.14 16.75 19.59
CA ASP A 234 22.88 17.01 20.27
C ASP A 234 21.86 17.65 19.31
N GLY A 235 20.56 17.63 19.68
CA GLY A 235 19.51 18.27 18.91
C GLY A 235 19.07 17.54 17.65
N PHE A 236 19.61 16.34 17.36
CA PHE A 236 19.06 15.52 16.28
C PHE A 236 17.74 14.88 16.72
N TYR A 237 16.72 15.06 15.89
CA TYR A 237 15.47 14.29 16.00
C TYR A 237 14.92 13.98 14.61
N TYR A 238 14.20 12.86 14.49
CA TYR A 238 13.48 12.50 13.29
C TYR A 238 12.08 13.10 13.32
N ASN A 239 11.66 13.70 12.20
CA ASN A 239 10.30 14.20 12.03
C ASN A 239 9.58 13.31 11.00
N PRO A 240 8.59 12.50 11.39
CA PRO A 240 7.89 11.60 10.48
C PRO A 240 7.08 12.32 9.40
N ALA A 241 6.71 13.59 9.60
CA ALA A 241 6.05 14.41 8.59
C ALA A 241 7.01 14.93 7.50
N TYR A 242 8.33 14.83 7.73
CA TYR A 242 9.37 15.23 6.79
C TYR A 242 10.48 14.17 6.75
N PRO A 243 10.18 12.95 6.26
CA PRO A 243 11.06 11.79 6.41
C PRO A 243 12.42 11.96 5.74
N ASN A 244 12.50 12.78 4.72
CA ASN A 244 13.72 13.02 3.94
C ASN A 244 14.46 14.31 4.35
N SER A 245 14.06 14.95 5.45
CA SER A 245 14.60 16.23 5.86
C SER A 245 15.24 16.16 7.25
N THR A 246 16.49 16.57 7.35
CA THR A 246 17.17 16.77 8.63
C THR A 246 17.17 18.25 9.00
N LEU A 247 16.67 18.59 10.18
CA LEU A 247 16.60 19.95 10.67
C LEU A 247 17.96 20.37 11.29
N TYR A 248 18.92 20.69 10.45
CA TYR A 248 20.31 20.97 10.81
C TYR A 248 20.47 22.15 11.80
N PHE A 249 19.54 23.11 11.78
CA PHE A 249 19.61 24.28 12.70
C PHE A 249 19.42 23.92 14.17
N ASN A 250 18.90 22.73 14.49
CA ASN A 250 18.78 22.24 15.86
C ASN A 250 20.02 21.43 16.30
N ILE A 251 20.88 21.06 15.36
CA ILE A 251 22.01 20.18 15.62
C ILE A 251 23.17 21.00 16.16
N THR A 252 23.69 20.58 17.30
CA THR A 252 24.86 21.20 17.94
C THR A 252 25.91 20.15 18.28
N HIS A 253 27.16 20.55 18.36
CA HIS A 253 28.22 19.74 18.91
C HIS A 253 28.29 19.95 20.44
N LYS A 254 28.40 18.87 21.20
CA LYS A 254 28.54 18.90 22.68
C LYS A 254 29.91 19.39 23.11
#